data_5fe7d083f5525ff310a4973a64ae2151
#
_entry.id   5fe7d083f5525ff310a4973a64ae2151
#
_cell.length_a   1.000
_cell.length_b   1.000
_cell.length_c   1.000
_cell.angle_alpha   90.00
_cell.angle_beta   90.00
_cell.angle_gamma   90.00
#
_symmetry.space_group_name_H-M   'P 1'
#
loop_
_entity.id
_entity.type
_entity.pdbx_description
1 polymer ?
#
loop_
_entity_poly.entity_id
_entity_poly.type
_entity_poly.pdbx_seq_one_letter_code
_entity_poly.pdbx_strand_id
1 'polypeptide(L)' 'MKIGDRVIVPAETNGYGRDLRAIITEVEEFFGATFVTVIFTEPCPEACGRTGGVYHDFQLI' A
#
# COMPACT_ATOMS: atom_id res chain seq x y z
N MET A 1 -1.14 12.18 -2.75
CA MET A 1 -0.29 11.26 -1.96
C MET A 1 1.17 11.55 -2.20
N LYS A 2 1.98 11.47 -1.18
CA LYS A 2 3.44 11.72 -1.27
C LYS A 2 4.21 10.79 -0.35
N ILE A 3 5.49 10.67 -0.63
CA ILE A 3 6.40 9.85 0.18
C ILE A 3 6.33 10.29 1.64
N GLY A 4 6.20 9.34 2.54
CA GLY A 4 6.06 9.56 3.97
C GLY A 4 4.62 9.64 4.47
N ASP A 5 3.65 9.75 3.58
CA ASP A 5 2.25 9.76 3.98
C ASP A 5 1.83 8.41 4.54
N ARG A 6 1.01 8.44 5.58
CA ARG A 6 0.41 7.23 6.14
C ARG A 6 -0.90 6.95 5.44
N VAL A 7 -1.08 5.71 5.04
CA VAL A 7 -2.27 5.27 4.32
C VAL A 7 -2.77 3.95 4.90
N ILE A 8 -3.99 3.59 4.52
CA ILE A 8 -4.56 2.28 4.83
C ILE A 8 -4.73 1.54 3.51
N VAL A 9 -4.27 0.30 3.48
CA VAL A 9 -4.50 -0.62 2.37
C VAL A 9 -5.70 -1.49 2.77
N PRO A 10 -6.88 -1.27 2.16
CA PRO A 10 -8.08 -2.02 2.55
C PRO A 10 -7.95 -3.52 2.32
N ALA A 11 -8.67 -4.31 3.10
CA ALA A 11 -8.68 -5.77 3.00
C ALA A 11 -8.97 -6.24 1.58
N GLU A 12 -9.91 -5.61 0.92
CA GLU A 12 -10.29 -5.95 -0.46
C GLU A 12 -9.19 -5.65 -1.49
N THR A 13 -8.30 -4.72 -1.15
CA THR A 13 -7.17 -4.35 -2.01
C THR A 13 -5.97 -5.25 -1.77
N ASN A 14 -5.65 -5.54 -0.52
CA ASN A 14 -4.46 -6.33 -0.19
C ASN A 14 -4.69 -7.84 -0.27
N GLY A 15 -5.93 -8.31 -0.14
CA GLY A 15 -6.25 -9.73 -0.19
C GLY A 15 -5.92 -10.52 1.06
N TYR A 16 -5.52 -9.86 2.15
CA TYR A 16 -5.10 -10.54 3.39
C TYR A 16 -6.20 -10.62 4.45
N GLY A 17 -7.40 -10.15 4.13
CA GLY A 17 -8.56 -10.31 5.00
C GLY A 17 -8.74 -9.23 6.06
N ARG A 18 -7.86 -8.25 6.12
CA ARG A 18 -7.97 -7.10 7.04
C ARG A 18 -7.29 -5.87 6.47
N ASP A 19 -7.72 -4.71 6.93
CA ASP A 19 -7.10 -3.45 6.55
C ASP A 19 -5.70 -3.37 7.18
N LEU A 20 -4.73 -2.88 6.42
CA LEU A 20 -3.35 -2.76 6.87
C LEU A 20 -2.88 -1.31 6.79
N ARG A 21 -2.23 -0.86 7.84
CA ARG A 21 -1.59 0.46 7.87
C ARG A 21 -0.24 0.39 7.17
N ALA A 22 0.07 1.43 6.41
CA ALA A 22 1.29 1.48 5.63
C ALA A 22 1.80 2.90 5.49
N ILE A 23 3.06 3.02 5.06
CA ILE A 23 3.68 4.31 4.75
C ILE A 23 4.11 4.27 3.28
N ILE A 24 3.86 5.36 2.58
CA ILE A 24 4.26 5.51 1.19
C ILE A 24 5.77 5.72 1.12
N THR A 25 6.46 4.90 0.34
CA THR A 25 7.90 4.99 0.13
C THR A 25 8.26 5.46 -1.27
N GLU A 26 7.32 5.34 -2.21
CA GLU A 26 7.55 5.75 -3.60
C GLU A 26 6.24 6.10 -4.26
N VAL A 27 6.27 7.10 -5.15
CA VAL A 27 5.12 7.46 -5.98
C VAL A 27 5.61 7.62 -7.41
N GLU A 28 4.99 6.92 -8.34
CA GLU A 28 5.32 7.01 -9.77
C GLU A 28 4.08 7.28 -10.58
N GLU A 29 4.21 8.13 -11.58
CA GLU A 29 3.17 8.35 -12.59
C GLU A 29 3.60 7.70 -13.89
N PHE A 30 2.71 6.93 -14.49
CA PHE A 30 2.99 6.18 -15.69
C PHE A 30 1.73 6.10 -16.54
N PHE A 31 1.79 6.68 -17.75
CA PHE A 31 0.67 6.70 -18.69
C PHE A 31 -0.64 7.20 -18.08
N GLY A 32 -0.56 8.24 -17.26
CA GLY A 32 -1.75 8.83 -16.63
C GLY A 32 -2.23 8.10 -15.39
N ALA A 33 -1.61 6.99 -15.00
CA ALA A 33 -1.91 6.29 -13.76
C ALA A 33 -0.87 6.61 -12.70
N THR A 34 -1.30 6.66 -11.44
CA THR A 34 -0.40 6.87 -10.31
C THR A 34 -0.23 5.55 -9.56
N PHE A 35 1.00 5.06 -9.47
CA PHE A 35 1.35 3.87 -8.71
C PHE A 35 2.06 4.28 -7.43
N VAL A 36 1.64 3.69 -6.32
CA VAL A 36 2.16 4.02 -4.99
C VAL A 36 2.75 2.77 -4.38
N THR A 37 4.03 2.85 -4.01
CA THR A 37 4.70 1.77 -3.28
C THR A 37 4.59 2.07 -1.79
N VAL A 38 4.18 1.08 -1.02
CA VAL A 38 4.00 1.23 0.43
C VAL A 38 4.72 0.12 1.18
N ILE A 39 5.10 0.42 2.42
CA ILE A 39 5.60 -0.56 3.38
C ILE A 39 4.60 -0.63 4.53
N PHE A 40 4.16 -1.83 4.88
CA PHE A 40 3.26 -2.04 6.01
C PHE A 40 3.96 -1.68 7.32
N THR A 41 3.25 -0.95 8.18
CA THR A 41 3.79 -0.52 9.48
C THR A 41 3.38 -1.45 10.61
N GLU A 42 2.60 -2.48 10.31
CA GLU A 42 2.17 -3.48 11.29
C GLU A 42 2.52 -4.88 10.80
N PRO A 43 2.69 -5.85 11.71
CA PRO A 43 2.98 -7.23 11.32
C PRO A 43 1.86 -7.80 10.45
N CYS A 44 2.25 -8.46 9.35
CA CYS A 44 1.30 -9.10 8.45
C CYS A 44 1.80 -10.51 8.11
N PRO A 45 1.61 -11.48 9.02
CA PRO A 45 2.04 -12.85 8.76
C PRO A 45 1.32 -13.48 7.55
N GLU A 46 0.12 -13.01 7.23
CA GLU A 46 -0.65 -13.48 6.08
C GLU A 46 0.06 -13.20 4.76
N ALA A 47 0.95 -12.23 4.73
CA ALA A 47 1.68 -11.84 3.52
C ALA A 47 2.89 -12.71 3.21
N CYS A 48 3.13 -13.77 3.98
CA CYS A 48 4.23 -14.71 3.76
C CYS A 48 5.60 -14.03 3.66
N GLY A 49 5.86 -13.08 4.55
CA GLY A 49 7.12 -12.34 4.59
C GLY A 49 7.18 -11.07 3.75
N ARG A 50 6.13 -10.74 3.03
CA ARG A 50 6.07 -9.47 2.31
C ARG A 50 5.93 -8.31 3.30
N THR A 51 6.63 -7.23 3.04
CA THR A 51 6.61 -6.04 3.89
C THR A 51 5.86 -4.88 3.26
N GLY A 52 5.36 -5.03 2.04
CA GLY A 52 4.64 -3.96 1.36
C GLY A 52 4.13 -4.40 -0.01
N GLY A 53 3.77 -3.44 -0.82
CA GLY A 53 3.27 -3.69 -2.17
C GLY A 53 3.15 -2.42 -2.98
N VAL A 54 2.72 -2.57 -4.23
CA VAL A 54 2.48 -1.47 -5.16
C VAL A 54 0.99 -1.45 -5.49
N TYR A 55 0.37 -0.29 -5.34
CA TYR A 55 -1.07 -0.13 -5.56
C TYR A 55 -1.34 1.12 -6.37
N HIS A 56 -2.52 1.21 -6.98
CA HIS A 56 -3.01 2.47 -7.53
C HIS A 56 -3.41 3.40 -6.39
N ASP A 57 -3.26 4.70 -6.60
CA ASP A 57 -3.59 5.70 -5.59
C ASP A 57 -5.04 5.59 -5.10
N PHE A 58 -5.98 5.29 -6.01
CA PHE A 58 -7.40 5.17 -5.66
C PHE A 58 -7.73 3.91 -4.84
N GLN A 59 -6.81 2.97 -4.73
CA GLN A 59 -7.00 1.75 -3.94
C GLN A 59 -6.64 1.94 -2.46
N LEU A 60 -6.08 3.08 -2.10
CA LEU A 60 -5.63 3.39 -0.74
C LEU A 60 -6.54 4.43 -0.08
N ILE A 61 -6.55 4.41 1.25
CA ILE A 61 -7.34 5.36 2.03
C ILE A 61 -6.42 6.24 2.87
#